data_9cd0e49f6a4bef791b52f99ccb190036
#
_entry.id   9cd0e49f6a4bef791b52f99ccb190036
#
_cell.length_a   1.000
_cell.length_b   1.000
_cell.length_c   1.000
_cell.angle_alpha   90.00
_cell.angle_beta   90.00
_cell.angle_gamma   90.00
#
_symmetry.space_group_name_H-M   'P 1'
#
loop_
_entity.id
_entity.type
_entity.pdbx_description
1 polymer ?
#
loop_
_entity_poly.entity_id
_entity_poly.type
_entity_poly.pdbx_seq_one_letter_code
_entity_poly.pdbx_strand_id
1 'polypeptide(L)'
;MANSKRKSKLSESAKGETCSLRVSKHCTDEFGYVVLCHLNSNYRGMGIKSPDILSLYACTHCHRMLDESKVDYYDQQRGHFETLMKFIEKGLVWIK
;
A
#
# COMPACT_ATOMS: atom_id res chain seq x y z
N MET A 1 -18.76 -17.97 2.13
CA MET A 1 -18.19 -17.55 1.96
C MET A 1 -17.91 -16.32 1.45
N ALA A 2 -18.67 -15.55 1.44
CA ALA A 2 -18.49 -14.20 1.02
C ALA A 2 -17.34 -13.49 1.68
N ASN A 3 -16.94 -13.98 2.80
CA ASN A 3 -15.87 -13.31 3.53
C ASN A 3 -14.55 -13.25 2.82
N SER A 4 -14.32 -14.19 1.92
CA SER A 4 -13.05 -14.20 1.20
C SER A 4 -12.90 -12.96 0.31
N LYS A 5 -14.00 -12.26 0.04
CA LYS A 5 -13.95 -11.07 -0.80
C LYS A 5 -14.07 -9.78 -0.04
N ARG A 6 -14.17 -9.86 1.28
CA ARG A 6 -14.27 -8.67 2.09
C ARG A 6 -12.91 -8.00 2.17
N LYS A 7 -12.87 -6.71 1.92
CA LYS A 7 -11.64 -5.94 2.06
C LYS A 7 -11.45 -5.53 3.51
N SER A 8 -10.23 -5.45 3.95
CA SER A 8 -9.93 -4.98 5.29
C SER A 8 -10.15 -3.48 5.35
N LYS A 9 -10.23 -2.93 6.56
CA LYS A 9 -10.35 -1.49 6.73
C LYS A 9 -9.14 -0.77 6.18
N LEU A 10 -7.96 -1.35 6.31
CA LEU A 10 -6.76 -0.74 5.76
C LEU A 10 -6.82 -0.68 4.24
N SER A 11 -7.27 -1.75 3.62
CA SER A 11 -7.40 -1.79 2.17
C SER A 11 -8.44 -0.78 1.69
N GLU A 12 -9.57 -0.67 2.40
CA GLU A 12 -10.60 0.27 2.04
C GLU A 12 -10.13 1.71 2.18
N SER A 13 -9.21 1.97 3.10
CA SER A 13 -8.75 3.32 3.36
C SER A 13 -8.00 3.94 2.18
N ALA A 14 -7.57 3.13 1.22
CA ALA A 14 -6.86 3.65 0.05
C ALA A 14 -7.77 4.45 -0.88
N LYS A 15 -9.07 4.25 -0.79
CA LYS A 15 -9.99 4.95 -1.68
C LYS A 15 -9.92 6.46 -1.43
N GLY A 16 -9.70 7.21 -2.49
CA GLY A 16 -9.64 8.66 -2.39
C GLY A 16 -8.33 9.21 -1.86
N GLU A 17 -7.37 8.35 -1.59
CA GLU A 17 -6.07 8.79 -1.11
C GLU A 17 -5.13 9.13 -2.25
N THR A 18 -4.04 9.81 -1.92
CA THR A 18 -3.01 10.13 -2.89
C THR A 18 -1.97 9.01 -2.93
N CYS A 19 -1.26 8.91 -4.05
CA CYS A 19 -0.21 7.92 -4.19
C CYS A 19 0.98 8.29 -3.32
N SER A 20 1.37 7.41 -2.42
CA SER A 20 2.52 7.65 -1.54
C SER A 20 3.83 7.21 -2.16
N LEU A 21 3.80 6.42 -3.22
CA LEU A 21 5.03 5.92 -3.83
C LEU A 21 5.64 6.94 -4.79
N ARG A 22 4.84 7.50 -5.69
CA ARG A 22 5.24 8.60 -6.60
C ARG A 22 6.54 8.35 -7.35
N VAL A 23 6.69 7.16 -7.93
CA VAL A 23 7.91 6.82 -8.65
C VAL A 23 7.71 6.67 -10.15
N SER A 24 6.48 6.49 -10.61
CA SER A 24 6.21 6.38 -12.03
C SER A 24 6.03 7.77 -12.64
N LYS A 25 6.52 7.95 -13.86
CA LYS A 25 6.25 9.19 -14.56
C LYS A 25 4.76 9.34 -14.89
N HIS A 26 4.01 8.24 -14.78
CA HIS A 26 2.56 8.26 -15.01
C HIS A 26 1.79 8.25 -13.69
N CYS A 27 2.46 8.55 -12.58
CA CYS A 27 1.82 8.56 -11.28
C CYS A 27 0.61 9.49 -11.27
N THR A 28 -0.48 9.06 -10.66
CA THR A 28 -1.71 9.83 -10.61
C THR A 28 -2.36 9.68 -9.24
N ASP A 29 -3.08 10.74 -8.83
CA ASP A 29 -3.87 10.69 -7.61
C ASP A 29 -5.35 10.61 -7.92
N GLU A 30 -5.71 10.29 -9.15
CA GLU A 30 -7.12 10.22 -9.54
C GLU A 30 -7.88 9.22 -8.69
N PHE A 31 -9.11 9.58 -8.35
CA PHE A 31 -9.94 8.75 -7.51
C PHE A 31 -10.12 7.37 -8.16
N GLY A 32 -9.95 6.34 -7.36
CA GLY A 32 -10.12 4.97 -7.84
C GLY A 32 -8.84 4.33 -8.36
N TYR A 33 -7.78 5.11 -8.54
CA TYR A 33 -6.53 4.54 -9.04
C TYR A 33 -5.53 4.23 -7.94
N VAL A 34 -5.80 4.66 -6.71
CA VAL A 34 -4.88 4.41 -5.59
C VAL A 34 -5.40 3.22 -4.81
N VAL A 35 -4.54 2.24 -4.61
CA VAL A 35 -4.89 1.01 -3.91
C VAL A 35 -3.83 0.71 -2.86
N LEU A 36 -4.14 -0.21 -1.97
CA LEU A 36 -3.19 -0.65 -0.96
C LEU A 36 -2.32 -1.74 -1.58
N CYS A 37 -1.01 -1.50 -1.60
CA CYS A 37 -0.04 -2.43 -2.16
C CYS A 37 0.79 -3.02 -1.04
N HIS A 38 0.85 -4.34 -0.98
CA HIS A 38 1.61 -5.03 0.06
C HIS A 38 3.09 -5.04 -0.29
N LEU A 39 3.91 -4.80 0.71
CA LEU A 39 5.35 -4.87 0.53
C LEU A 39 5.81 -6.30 0.67
N ASN A 40 6.87 -6.64 -0.04
CA ASN A 40 7.50 -7.93 0.16
C ASN A 40 8.21 -7.89 1.50
N SER A 41 8.05 -8.97 2.26
CA SER A 41 8.62 -9.04 3.59
C SER A 41 9.24 -10.41 3.79
N ASN A 42 10.40 -10.43 4.43
CA ASN A 42 11.05 -11.70 4.75
C ASN A 42 10.31 -12.46 5.84
N TYR A 43 9.37 -11.79 6.52
CA TYR A 43 8.57 -12.43 7.50
C TYR A 43 7.63 -13.43 6.89
N ARG A 44 7.14 -13.17 5.69
CA ARG A 44 6.19 -14.09 5.06
C ARG A 44 6.96 -15.25 4.47
N GLY A 45 6.45 -16.43 4.61
CA GLY A 45 7.00 -17.59 3.94
C GLY A 45 6.57 -17.58 2.48
N MET A 46 7.04 -18.56 1.74
CA MET A 46 6.65 -18.68 0.36
C MET A 46 5.15 -18.86 0.25
N GLY A 47 4.52 -18.06 -0.59
CA GLY A 47 3.09 -18.15 -0.81
C GLY A 47 2.22 -17.47 0.23
N ILE A 48 2.83 -16.83 1.22
CA ILE A 48 2.07 -16.15 2.27
C ILE A 48 2.16 -14.64 2.02
N LYS A 49 1.01 -13.98 2.00
CA LYS A 49 0.97 -12.54 1.81
C LYS A 49 1.46 -11.81 3.05
N SER A 50 2.08 -10.67 2.84
CA SER A 50 2.43 -9.80 3.95
C SER A 50 1.16 -9.24 4.58
N PRO A 51 1.18 -8.98 5.89
CA PRO A 51 0.03 -8.35 6.54
C PRO A 51 -0.29 -6.98 5.94
N ASP A 52 -1.54 -6.57 6.04
CA ASP A 52 -1.97 -5.29 5.48
C ASP A 52 -1.22 -4.10 6.06
N ILE A 53 -0.69 -4.22 7.27
CA ILE A 53 0.05 -3.13 7.88
C ILE A 53 1.39 -2.90 7.16
N LEU A 54 1.91 -3.92 6.47
CA LEU A 54 3.16 -3.80 5.72
C LEU A 54 2.82 -3.48 4.27
N SER A 55 2.38 -2.25 4.05
CA SER A 55 1.83 -1.86 2.76
C SER A 55 2.05 -0.38 2.52
N LEU A 56 1.66 0.07 1.34
CA LEU A 56 1.67 1.48 1.02
C LEU A 56 0.55 1.79 0.05
N TYR A 57 0.15 3.07 0.00
CA TYR A 57 -0.81 3.53 -0.99
C TYR A 57 -0.05 3.81 -2.29
N ALA A 58 -0.51 3.26 -3.38
CA ALA A 58 0.10 3.53 -4.67
C ALA A 58 -0.94 3.50 -5.76
N CYS A 59 -0.78 4.37 -6.75
CA CYS A 59 -1.63 4.33 -7.92
C CYS A 59 -1.28 3.09 -8.74
N THR A 60 -2.12 2.75 -9.70
CA THR A 60 -1.92 1.53 -10.49
C THR A 60 -0.58 1.55 -11.24
N HIS A 61 -0.13 2.73 -11.66
CA HIS A 61 1.13 2.82 -12.39
C HIS A 61 2.34 2.54 -11.47
N CYS A 62 2.32 3.13 -10.29
CA CYS A 62 3.40 2.88 -9.33
C CYS A 62 3.34 1.45 -8.78
N HIS A 63 2.13 0.92 -8.61
CA HIS A 63 1.94 -0.44 -8.17
C HIS A 63 2.59 -1.42 -9.16
N ARG A 64 2.41 -1.16 -10.46
CA ARG A 64 3.02 -2.00 -11.47
C ARG A 64 4.53 -1.99 -11.36
N MET A 65 5.12 -0.81 -11.15
CA MET A 65 6.56 -0.71 -10.98
C MET A 65 7.03 -1.49 -9.76
N LEU A 66 6.26 -1.42 -8.68
CA LEU A 66 6.60 -2.16 -7.47
C LEU A 66 6.57 -3.67 -7.74
N ASP A 67 5.54 -4.15 -8.43
CA ASP A 67 5.41 -5.57 -8.75
C ASP A 67 6.54 -6.05 -9.66
N GLU A 68 7.06 -5.17 -10.50
CA GLU A 68 8.14 -5.51 -11.43
C GLU A 68 9.52 -5.30 -10.80
N SER A 69 9.57 -5.03 -9.51
CA SER A 69 10.81 -4.82 -8.76
C SER A 69 11.63 -3.65 -9.30
N LYS A 70 10.95 -2.62 -9.78
CA LYS A 70 11.61 -1.44 -10.33
C LYS A 70 11.65 -0.26 -9.37
N VAL A 71 11.25 -0.48 -8.12
CA VAL A 71 11.25 0.56 -7.09
C VAL A 71 12.33 0.23 -6.09
N ASP A 72 13.21 1.18 -5.82
CA ASP A 72 14.29 0.89 -4.88
C ASP A 72 13.76 0.85 -3.45
N TYR A 73 14.58 0.30 -2.58
CA TYR A 73 14.16 0.06 -1.21
C TYR A 73 13.86 1.36 -0.46
N TYR A 74 14.64 2.38 -0.73
CA TYR A 74 14.43 3.67 -0.07
C TYR A 74 13.04 4.22 -0.38
N ASP A 75 12.66 4.20 -1.66
CA ASP A 75 11.34 4.71 -2.05
C ASP A 75 10.21 3.86 -1.47
N GLN A 76 10.42 2.56 -1.38
CA GLN A 76 9.42 1.68 -0.77
C GLN A 76 9.24 2.03 0.70
N GLN A 77 10.32 2.25 1.43
CA GLN A 77 10.22 2.59 2.84
C GLN A 77 9.58 3.94 3.04
N ARG A 78 9.96 4.92 2.22
CA ARG A 78 9.37 6.25 2.31
C ARG A 78 7.85 6.18 2.09
N GLY A 79 7.43 5.46 1.04
CA GLY A 79 6.00 5.32 0.76
C GLY A 79 5.27 4.62 1.88
N HIS A 80 5.90 3.62 2.46
CA HIS A 80 5.31 2.88 3.57
C HIS A 80 5.16 3.78 4.81
N PHE A 81 6.17 4.57 5.14
CA PHE A 81 6.08 5.47 6.28
C PHE A 81 4.97 6.49 6.09
N GLU A 82 4.85 7.07 4.90
CA GLU A 82 3.77 8.02 4.64
C GLU A 82 2.41 7.36 4.83
N THR A 83 2.28 6.13 4.35
CA THR A 83 1.03 5.39 4.47
C THR A 83 0.72 5.08 5.94
N LEU A 84 1.73 4.67 6.71
CA LEU A 84 1.54 4.40 8.13
C LEU A 84 1.04 5.63 8.87
N MET A 85 1.62 6.79 8.55
CA MET A 85 1.17 8.03 9.17
C MET A 85 -0.31 8.30 8.87
N LYS A 86 -0.73 8.00 7.66
CA LYS A 86 -2.14 8.15 7.29
C LYS A 86 -3.03 7.16 8.02
N PHE A 87 -2.56 5.94 8.23
CA PHE A 87 -3.30 4.96 9.02
C PHE A 87 -3.52 5.48 10.43
N ILE A 88 -2.47 6.06 11.02
CA ILE A 88 -2.56 6.60 12.37
C ILE A 88 -3.53 7.77 12.42
N GLU A 89 -3.43 8.68 11.46
CA GLU A 89 -4.31 9.85 11.40
C GLU A 89 -5.76 9.48 11.25
N LYS A 90 -6.02 8.38 10.55
CA LYS A 90 -7.40 7.92 10.34
C LYS A 90 -7.90 7.04 11.48
N GLY A 91 -7.08 6.79 12.48
CA GLY A 91 -7.47 5.95 13.60
C GLY A 91 -7.56 4.48 13.28
N LEU A 92 -6.89 4.03 12.22
CA LEU A 92 -6.93 2.63 11.81
C LEU A 92 -5.88 1.79 12.50
N VAL A 93 -4.85 2.44 13.05
CA VAL A 93 -3.75 1.76 13.73
C VAL A 93 -3.48 2.50 15.03
N TRP A 94 -3.27 1.74 16.09
CA TRP A 94 -3.02 2.30 17.43
C TRP A 94 -1.56 2.22 17.76
N ILE A 95 -1.07 3.30 18.37
CA ILE A 95 0.29 3.34 18.91
C ILE A 95 0.18 3.67 20.37
N LYS A 96 0.76 2.85 21.20
CA LYS A 96 0.76 3.09 22.65
C LYS A 96 1.97 3.92 23.04
#